data_61175287ec1bf90c6b72aa2a8ede2daa
#
_entry.id   61175287ec1bf90c6b72aa2a8ede2daa
#
_cell.length_a   1.000
_cell.length_b   1.000
_cell.length_c   1.000
_cell.angle_alpha   90.00
_cell.angle_beta   90.00
_cell.angle_gamma   90.00
#
_symmetry.space_group_name_H-M   'P 1'
#
loop_
_entity.id
_entity.type
_entity.pdbx_description
1 polymer ?
#
loop_
_entity_poly.entity_id
_entity_poly.type
_entity_poly.pdbx_seq_one_letter_code
_entity_poly.pdbx_strand_id
1 'polypeptide(L)'
;MKKIAVLISGQGSNLQAIIEACQTGFIPGKIVTVISNKIDSFGLERAKSAGIPSRVFLRQDFSSNLDMDKAIGDYLDDINVDLIVLAGYMKILTKPFTQRFAGKILNIHPSLLPKYPGIHTYQRALENGESEHGTTVHFVNEEIDGGAIVLQAKVPIFPGDTVEEIELRTREQEYNIYPLVIKWFIEDRLKLIENQAYLDGKLLPPNGYAYE
;
A
#
# COMPACT_ATOMS: atom_id res chain seq x y z
N MET A 1 12.60 -12.39 12.65
CA MET A 1 11.37 -12.16 11.87
C MET A 1 11.39 -10.74 11.33
N LYS A 2 11.13 -10.55 10.04
CA LYS A 2 11.13 -9.22 9.42
C LYS A 2 10.01 -8.35 9.95
N LYS A 3 10.29 -7.04 10.04
CA LYS A 3 9.45 -6.05 10.68
C LYS A 3 8.76 -5.18 9.65
N ILE A 4 7.44 -5.06 9.79
CA ILE A 4 6.56 -4.31 8.89
C ILE A 4 5.98 -3.12 9.64
N ALA A 5 6.01 -1.95 9.01
CA ALA A 5 5.24 -0.78 9.42
C ALA A 5 4.11 -0.56 8.44
N VAL A 6 2.91 -0.28 8.92
CA VAL A 6 1.75 0.04 8.08
C VAL A 6 1.29 1.47 8.34
N LEU A 7 1.22 2.28 7.29
CA LEU A 7 0.78 3.67 7.33
C LEU A 7 -0.64 3.78 6.80
N ILE A 8 -1.52 4.42 7.55
CA ILE A 8 -2.95 4.52 7.27
C ILE A 8 -3.46 5.96 7.45
N SER A 9 -4.66 6.23 6.93
CA SER A 9 -5.37 7.49 7.18
C SER A 9 -6.85 7.30 7.55
N GLY A 10 -7.41 6.10 7.40
CA GLY A 10 -8.86 5.88 7.53
C GLY A 10 -9.26 4.54 8.12
N GLN A 11 -10.17 3.85 7.44
CA GLN A 11 -10.83 2.63 7.94
C GLN A 11 -9.88 1.46 8.22
N GLY A 12 -8.80 1.34 7.45
CA GLY A 12 -7.83 0.28 7.67
C GLY A 12 -8.30 -1.11 7.26
N SER A 13 -9.13 -1.21 6.23
CA SER A 13 -9.62 -2.52 5.76
C SER A 13 -8.49 -3.37 5.17
N ASN A 14 -7.59 -2.77 4.41
CA ASN A 14 -6.37 -3.45 3.94
C ASN A 14 -5.44 -3.78 5.12
N LEU A 15 -5.32 -2.88 6.11
CA LEU A 15 -4.57 -3.17 7.33
C LEU A 15 -5.12 -4.43 8.01
N GLN A 16 -6.44 -4.58 8.11
CA GLN A 16 -7.06 -5.76 8.72
C GLN A 16 -6.68 -7.04 7.99
N ALA A 17 -6.72 -7.03 6.67
CA ALA A 17 -6.30 -8.19 5.85
C ALA A 17 -4.82 -8.55 6.09
N ILE A 18 -3.95 -7.55 6.22
CA ILE A 18 -2.53 -7.77 6.51
C ILE A 18 -2.33 -8.31 7.92
N ILE A 19 -3.05 -7.77 8.91
CA ILE A 19 -3.02 -8.28 10.29
C ILE A 19 -3.38 -9.77 10.33
N GLU A 20 -4.48 -10.15 9.70
CA GLU A 20 -4.93 -11.54 9.64
C GLU A 20 -3.92 -12.44 8.94
N ALA A 21 -3.33 -11.98 7.85
CA ALA A 21 -2.31 -12.72 7.12
C ALA A 21 -1.04 -12.96 7.95
N CYS A 22 -0.65 -12.00 8.79
CA CYS A 22 0.45 -12.17 9.73
C CYS A 22 0.08 -13.12 10.88
N GLN A 23 -1.14 -13.02 11.40
CA GLN A 23 -1.62 -13.88 12.50
C GLN A 23 -1.70 -15.35 12.09
N THR A 24 -2.11 -15.64 10.87
CA THR A 24 -2.19 -17.02 10.34
C THR A 24 -0.84 -17.59 9.91
N GLY A 25 0.19 -16.76 9.86
CA GLY A 25 1.50 -17.16 9.35
C GLY A 25 1.63 -17.15 7.82
N PHE A 26 0.59 -16.72 7.10
CA PHE A 26 0.67 -16.56 5.65
C PHE A 26 1.77 -15.55 5.27
N ILE A 27 1.85 -14.42 5.98
CA ILE A 27 3.00 -13.52 5.91
C ILE A 27 3.94 -13.88 7.06
N PRO A 28 5.16 -14.40 6.79
CA PRO A 28 6.11 -14.76 7.84
C PRO A 28 6.87 -13.52 8.35
N GLY A 29 6.14 -12.51 8.74
CA GLY A 29 6.63 -11.24 9.23
C GLY A 29 5.76 -10.71 10.37
N LYS A 30 6.18 -9.63 10.98
CA LYS A 30 5.48 -9.02 12.11
C LYS A 30 5.21 -7.54 11.86
N ILE A 31 3.97 -7.12 12.04
CA ILE A 31 3.64 -5.69 12.07
C ILE A 31 4.10 -5.15 13.44
N VAL A 32 5.11 -4.30 13.41
CA VAL A 32 5.69 -3.73 14.64
C VAL A 32 5.12 -2.37 14.99
N THR A 33 4.51 -1.68 14.04
CA THR A 33 3.87 -0.38 14.25
C THR A 33 2.82 -0.11 13.19
N VAL A 34 1.77 0.58 13.60
CA VAL A 34 0.79 1.21 12.71
C VAL A 34 0.91 2.72 12.91
N ILE A 35 1.08 3.46 11.83
CA ILE A 35 1.18 4.93 11.86
C ILE A 35 -0.02 5.52 11.14
N SER A 36 -0.68 6.49 11.78
CA SER A 36 -1.73 7.28 11.14
C SER A 36 -1.37 8.77 11.13
N ASN A 37 -1.81 9.47 10.09
CA ASN A 37 -1.75 10.93 10.03
C ASN A 37 -3.06 11.59 10.48
N LYS A 38 -4.00 10.80 11.02
CA LYS A 38 -5.28 11.26 11.56
C LYS A 38 -5.58 10.57 12.88
N ILE A 39 -5.97 11.35 13.88
CA ILE A 39 -6.23 10.83 15.23
C ILE A 39 -7.50 9.96 15.30
N ASP A 40 -8.45 10.18 14.40
CA ASP A 40 -9.73 9.49 14.32
C ASP A 40 -9.77 8.31 13.35
N SER A 41 -8.62 7.86 12.86
CA SER A 41 -8.54 6.70 11.97
C SER A 41 -9.04 5.44 12.66
N PHE A 42 -10.05 4.77 12.10
CA PHE A 42 -10.57 3.52 12.65
C PHE A 42 -9.51 2.39 12.63
N GLY A 43 -8.59 2.44 11.69
CA GLY A 43 -7.46 1.49 11.63
C GLY A 43 -6.62 1.46 12.91
N LEU A 44 -6.60 2.55 13.71
CA LEU A 44 -5.94 2.57 15.02
C LEU A 44 -6.63 1.63 16.00
N GLU A 45 -7.96 1.50 15.97
CA GLU A 45 -8.71 0.54 16.77
C GLU A 45 -8.42 -0.89 16.37
N ARG A 46 -8.22 -1.14 15.06
CA ARG A 46 -7.82 -2.45 14.55
C ARG A 46 -6.44 -2.86 15.08
N ALA A 47 -5.48 -1.92 15.07
CA ALA A 47 -4.15 -2.15 15.62
C ALA A 47 -4.22 -2.46 17.12
N LYS A 48 -4.98 -1.68 17.87
CA LYS A 48 -5.19 -1.87 19.31
C LYS A 48 -5.77 -3.25 19.61
N SER A 49 -6.83 -3.65 18.90
CA SER A 49 -7.46 -4.96 19.06
C SER A 49 -6.51 -6.11 18.76
N ALA A 50 -5.55 -5.92 17.87
CA ALA A 50 -4.54 -6.91 17.53
C ALA A 50 -3.28 -6.83 18.41
N GLY A 51 -3.24 -5.93 19.38
CA GLY A 51 -2.08 -5.74 20.25
C GLY A 51 -0.86 -5.13 19.55
N ILE A 52 -1.07 -4.39 18.46
CA ILE A 52 -0.01 -3.76 17.68
C ILE A 52 0.18 -2.31 18.15
N PRO A 53 1.41 -1.90 18.50
CA PRO A 53 1.69 -0.51 18.85
C PRO A 53 1.32 0.43 17.70
N SER A 54 0.78 1.60 18.03
CA SER A 54 0.45 2.61 17.04
C SER A 54 0.96 3.99 17.43
N ARG A 55 1.19 4.84 16.42
CA ARG A 55 1.55 6.24 16.62
C ARG A 55 0.78 7.12 15.64
N VAL A 56 0.49 8.33 16.08
CA VAL A 56 -0.16 9.35 15.26
C VAL A 56 0.83 10.49 15.03
N PHE A 57 1.03 10.86 13.77
CA PHE A 57 1.80 12.03 13.38
C PHE A 57 0.86 12.99 12.65
N LEU A 58 0.54 14.10 13.29
CA LEU A 58 -0.38 15.09 12.72
C LEU A 58 0.41 16.16 11.96
N ARG A 59 -0.06 16.51 10.77
CA ARG A 59 0.60 17.54 9.96
C ARG A 59 0.74 18.89 10.70
N GLN A 60 -0.25 19.23 11.51
CA GLN A 60 -0.28 20.48 12.28
C GLN A 60 0.82 20.58 13.35
N ASP A 61 1.38 19.45 13.78
CA ASP A 61 2.44 19.41 14.80
C ASP A 61 3.85 19.65 14.24
N PHE A 62 3.94 19.83 12.92
CA PHE A 62 5.22 20.01 12.21
C PHE A 62 5.19 21.27 11.36
N SER A 63 6.35 21.89 11.17
CA SER A 63 6.46 23.11 10.36
C SER A 63 6.28 22.85 8.85
N SER A 64 6.50 21.61 8.40
CA SER A 64 6.36 21.22 6.99
C SER A 64 6.08 19.73 6.83
N ASN A 65 5.67 19.33 5.62
CA ASN A 65 5.59 17.92 5.26
C ASN A 65 6.96 17.23 5.35
N LEU A 66 8.01 17.97 5.00
CA LEU A 66 9.38 17.46 5.06
C LEU A 66 9.78 17.11 6.50
N ASP A 67 9.49 17.99 7.47
CA ASP A 67 9.79 17.75 8.87
C ASP A 67 8.97 16.59 9.44
N MET A 68 7.70 16.50 9.08
CA MET A 68 6.84 15.38 9.47
C MET A 68 7.37 14.05 8.94
N ASP A 69 7.72 13.98 7.66
CA ASP A 69 8.26 12.76 7.05
C ASP A 69 9.61 12.38 7.67
N LYS A 70 10.45 13.37 7.97
CA LYS A 70 11.71 13.12 8.67
C LYS A 70 11.48 12.48 10.04
N ALA A 71 10.53 12.99 10.82
CA ALA A 71 10.18 12.43 12.13
C ALA A 71 9.66 11.00 12.02
N ILE A 72 8.80 10.73 11.04
CA ILE A 72 8.31 9.37 10.77
C ILE A 72 9.48 8.45 10.39
N GLY A 73 10.34 8.90 9.49
CA GLY A 73 11.52 8.14 9.05
C GLY A 73 12.49 7.84 10.19
N ASP A 74 12.75 8.80 11.06
CA ASP A 74 13.61 8.61 12.24
C ASP A 74 13.02 7.53 13.18
N TYR A 75 11.72 7.59 13.41
CA TYR A 75 11.03 6.57 14.21
C TYR A 75 11.11 5.18 13.57
N LEU A 76 10.91 5.08 12.26
CA LEU A 76 10.98 3.80 11.54
C LEU A 76 12.40 3.21 11.56
N ASP A 77 13.42 4.05 11.43
CA ASP A 77 14.81 3.60 11.55
C ASP A 77 15.14 3.13 12.97
N ASP A 78 14.65 3.82 14.00
CA ASP A 78 14.87 3.44 15.40
C ASP A 78 14.30 2.06 15.73
N ILE A 79 13.20 1.67 15.12
CA ILE A 79 12.61 0.34 15.33
C ILE A 79 13.03 -0.69 14.28
N ASN A 80 13.91 -0.31 13.35
CA ASN A 80 14.52 -1.18 12.35
C ASN A 80 13.50 -1.89 11.45
N VAL A 81 12.55 -1.16 10.86
CA VAL A 81 11.59 -1.75 9.93
C VAL A 81 12.26 -2.22 8.64
N ASP A 82 11.81 -3.35 8.13
CA ASP A 82 12.27 -3.91 6.86
C ASP A 82 11.38 -3.50 5.69
N LEU A 83 10.10 -3.24 5.94
CA LEU A 83 9.10 -2.89 4.93
C LEU A 83 8.13 -1.86 5.47
N ILE A 84 7.85 -0.85 4.66
CA ILE A 84 6.80 0.15 4.88
C ILE A 84 5.67 -0.15 3.91
N VAL A 85 4.47 -0.36 4.45
CA VAL A 85 3.25 -0.66 3.67
C VAL A 85 2.30 0.53 3.80
N LEU A 86 1.95 1.14 2.68
CA LEU A 86 0.92 2.17 2.63
C LEU A 86 -0.43 1.48 2.40
N ALA A 87 -1.35 1.66 3.32
CA ALA A 87 -2.69 1.07 3.27
C ALA A 87 -3.75 2.16 3.43
N GLY A 88 -4.04 2.86 2.34
CA GLY A 88 -4.94 4.01 2.35
C GLY A 88 -4.34 5.24 3.05
N TYR A 89 -3.04 5.41 2.97
CA TYR A 89 -2.36 6.58 3.51
C TYR A 89 -2.54 7.76 2.57
N MET A 90 -3.35 8.75 2.99
CA MET A 90 -3.81 9.87 2.16
C MET A 90 -2.87 11.06 2.21
N LYS A 91 -1.56 10.81 2.19
CA LYS A 91 -0.53 11.84 2.15
C LYS A 91 0.52 11.46 1.12
N ILE A 92 0.90 12.41 0.29
CA ILE A 92 2.00 12.23 -0.65
C ILE A 92 3.31 12.27 0.15
N LEU A 93 4.12 11.23 0.00
CA LEU A 93 5.43 11.15 0.64
C LEU A 93 6.40 12.12 -0.02
N THR A 94 7.22 12.78 0.77
CA THR A 94 8.26 13.67 0.26
C THR A 94 9.38 12.89 -0.42
N LYS A 95 10.06 13.50 -1.36
CA LYS A 95 11.18 12.91 -2.09
C LYS A 95 12.30 12.39 -1.17
N PRO A 96 12.75 13.14 -0.14
CA PRO A 96 13.76 12.61 0.79
C PRO A 96 13.31 11.34 1.51
N PHE A 97 12.03 11.22 1.85
CA PHE A 97 11.49 10.01 2.49
C PHE A 97 11.52 8.82 1.53
N THR A 98 11.03 9.00 0.31
CA THR A 98 11.02 7.91 -0.68
C THR A 98 12.42 7.47 -1.07
N GLN A 99 13.38 8.38 -1.13
CA GLN A 99 14.79 8.06 -1.37
C GLN A 99 15.42 7.31 -0.21
N ARG A 100 15.14 7.74 1.04
CA ARG A 100 15.65 7.10 2.26
C ARG A 100 15.24 5.64 2.35
N PHE A 101 14.02 5.32 1.96
CA PHE A 101 13.45 3.97 2.01
C PHE A 101 13.26 3.34 0.63
N ALA A 102 14.10 3.72 -0.33
CA ALA A 102 14.03 3.20 -1.70
C ALA A 102 14.03 1.66 -1.71
N GLY A 103 13.09 1.06 -2.43
CA GLY A 103 12.93 -0.40 -2.51
C GLY A 103 12.29 -1.05 -1.28
N LYS A 104 11.83 -0.24 -0.30
CA LYS A 104 11.23 -0.72 0.95
C LYS A 104 9.83 -0.18 1.21
N ILE A 105 9.21 0.45 0.23
CA ILE A 105 7.86 1.00 0.37
C ILE A 105 6.96 0.39 -0.70
N LEU A 106 5.86 -0.21 -0.27
CA LEU A 106 4.79 -0.72 -1.13
C LEU A 106 3.52 0.10 -0.92
N ASN A 107 2.75 0.27 -1.98
CA ASN A 107 1.42 0.87 -1.96
C ASN A 107 0.45 0.01 -2.76
N ILE A 108 -0.83 0.14 -2.46
CA ILE A 108 -1.91 -0.38 -3.28
C ILE A 108 -2.78 0.79 -3.75
N HIS A 109 -3.04 0.84 -5.06
CA HIS A 109 -3.79 1.91 -5.71
C HIS A 109 -5.00 1.34 -6.44
N PRO A 110 -6.21 1.90 -6.24
CA PRO A 110 -7.44 1.34 -6.78
C PRO A 110 -7.66 1.70 -8.25
N SER A 111 -6.71 1.36 -9.09
CA SER A 111 -6.85 1.40 -10.56
C SER A 111 -5.86 0.43 -11.21
N LEU A 112 -6.05 0.19 -12.51
CA LEU A 112 -5.08 -0.54 -13.33
C LEU A 112 -4.04 0.44 -13.86
N LEU A 113 -3.04 0.79 -13.01
CA LEU A 113 -1.97 1.71 -13.39
C LEU A 113 -1.27 1.26 -14.70
N PRO A 114 -0.88 2.17 -15.58
CA PRO A 114 -0.82 3.63 -15.44
C PRO A 114 -2.14 4.38 -15.63
N LYS A 115 -3.25 3.70 -15.83
CA LYS A 115 -4.56 4.36 -15.90
C LYS A 115 -4.98 4.90 -14.53
N TYR A 116 -5.58 6.07 -14.54
CA TYR A 116 -6.20 6.69 -13.36
C TYR A 116 -5.29 6.80 -12.14
N PRO A 117 -4.13 7.46 -12.26
CA PRO A 117 -3.38 7.85 -11.07
C PRO A 117 -4.17 8.89 -10.28
N GLY A 118 -3.86 9.02 -8.99
CA GLY A 118 -4.52 10.01 -8.13
C GLY A 118 -5.84 9.51 -7.54
N ILE A 119 -6.77 10.42 -7.32
CA ILE A 119 -8.04 10.18 -6.60
C ILE A 119 -9.23 9.95 -7.54
N HIS A 120 -10.36 9.52 -6.96
CA HIS A 120 -11.64 9.31 -7.68
C HIS A 120 -11.54 8.34 -8.85
N THR A 121 -10.79 7.25 -8.68
CA THR A 121 -10.51 6.31 -9.77
C THR A 121 -11.77 5.59 -10.26
N TYR A 122 -12.65 5.17 -9.35
CA TYR A 122 -13.91 4.48 -9.69
C TYR A 122 -14.84 5.38 -10.52
N GLN A 123 -15.02 6.62 -10.06
CA GLN A 123 -15.83 7.61 -10.76
C GLN A 123 -15.29 7.88 -12.16
N ARG A 124 -13.98 8.06 -12.28
CA ARG A 124 -13.32 8.35 -13.56
C ARG A 124 -13.41 7.17 -14.52
N ALA A 125 -13.27 5.94 -14.04
CA ALA A 125 -13.44 4.75 -14.86
C ALA A 125 -14.86 4.62 -15.41
N LEU A 126 -15.86 4.86 -14.56
CA LEU A 126 -17.27 4.87 -15.00
C LEU A 126 -17.55 5.95 -16.05
N GLU A 127 -17.10 7.17 -15.81
CA GLU A 127 -17.30 8.30 -16.74
C GLU A 127 -16.65 8.06 -18.09
N ASN A 128 -15.54 7.34 -18.12
CA ASN A 128 -14.84 6.99 -19.37
C ASN A 128 -15.40 5.73 -20.06
N GLY A 129 -16.44 5.11 -19.52
CA GLY A 129 -17.07 3.95 -20.13
C GLY A 129 -16.19 2.70 -20.14
N GLU A 130 -15.31 2.55 -19.15
CA GLU A 130 -14.45 1.37 -19.04
C GLU A 130 -15.29 0.11 -18.80
N SER A 131 -14.87 -1.00 -19.40
CA SER A 131 -15.50 -2.32 -19.20
C SER A 131 -14.84 -3.11 -18.07
N GLU A 132 -13.67 -2.66 -17.62
CA GLU A 132 -12.93 -3.24 -16.49
C GLU A 132 -12.25 -2.15 -15.68
N HIS A 133 -12.01 -2.48 -14.42
CA HIS A 133 -11.25 -1.67 -13.48
C HIS A 133 -10.33 -2.61 -12.70
N GLY A 134 -9.72 -2.14 -11.64
CA GLY A 134 -8.90 -3.01 -10.81
C GLY A 134 -8.07 -2.26 -9.81
N THR A 135 -7.04 -2.94 -9.36
CA THR A 135 -6.13 -2.43 -8.35
C THR A 135 -4.70 -2.87 -8.65
N THR A 136 -3.74 -2.07 -8.21
CA THR A 136 -2.31 -2.27 -8.47
C THR A 136 -1.53 -2.20 -7.18
N VAL A 137 -0.69 -3.21 -6.93
CA VAL A 137 0.37 -3.14 -5.91
C VAL A 137 1.67 -2.74 -6.60
N HIS A 138 2.32 -1.71 -6.09
CA HIS A 138 3.55 -1.19 -6.68
C HIS A 138 4.54 -0.72 -5.61
N PHE A 139 5.81 -0.66 -5.98
CA PHE A 139 6.81 0.06 -5.19
C PHE A 139 6.56 1.57 -5.29
N VAL A 140 6.90 2.28 -4.24
CA VAL A 140 6.73 3.75 -4.16
C VAL A 140 8.06 4.44 -4.41
N ASN A 141 8.05 5.42 -5.30
CA ASN A 141 9.15 6.34 -5.56
C ASN A 141 8.65 7.80 -5.45
N GLU A 142 9.41 8.76 -5.95
CA GLU A 142 9.05 10.18 -5.92
C GLU A 142 7.90 10.57 -6.85
N GLU A 143 7.55 9.70 -7.81
CA GLU A 143 6.43 9.95 -8.74
C GLU A 143 5.13 9.43 -8.13
N ILE A 144 4.07 10.23 -8.19
CA ILE A 144 2.75 9.82 -7.69
C ILE A 144 2.25 8.63 -8.51
N ASP A 145 2.02 7.51 -7.83
CA ASP A 145 1.55 6.25 -8.44
C ASP A 145 2.41 5.78 -9.63
N GLY A 146 3.68 6.19 -9.65
CA GLY A 146 4.60 5.97 -10.78
C GLY A 146 5.68 4.92 -10.56
N GLY A 147 5.74 4.31 -9.37
CA GLY A 147 6.74 3.28 -9.07
C GLY A 147 6.49 1.95 -9.76
N ALA A 148 7.49 1.07 -9.72
CA ALA A 148 7.44 -0.23 -10.40
C ALA A 148 6.24 -1.09 -9.96
N ILE A 149 5.45 -1.52 -10.93
CA ILE A 149 4.25 -2.36 -10.71
C ILE A 149 4.68 -3.78 -10.39
N VAL A 150 4.08 -4.36 -9.34
CA VAL A 150 4.34 -5.74 -8.92
C VAL A 150 3.21 -6.67 -9.32
N LEU A 151 1.96 -6.31 -9.04
CA LEU A 151 0.81 -7.18 -9.29
C LEU A 151 -0.45 -6.33 -9.48
N GLN A 152 -1.28 -6.73 -10.44
CA GLN A 152 -2.58 -6.13 -10.69
C GLN A 152 -3.68 -7.18 -10.59
N ALA A 153 -4.86 -6.78 -10.11
CA ALA A 153 -6.07 -7.58 -10.18
C ALA A 153 -7.15 -6.80 -10.93
N LYS A 154 -7.83 -7.48 -11.85
CA LYS A 154 -8.89 -6.91 -12.67
C LYS A 154 -10.26 -7.27 -12.12
N VAL A 155 -11.20 -6.35 -12.22
CA VAL A 155 -12.61 -6.56 -11.93
C VAL A 155 -13.46 -6.06 -13.08
N PRO A 156 -14.58 -6.73 -13.40
CA PRO A 156 -15.48 -6.25 -14.46
C PRO A 156 -16.26 -5.03 -14.00
N ILE A 157 -16.60 -4.18 -14.96
CA ILE A 157 -17.62 -3.13 -14.82
C ILE A 157 -18.80 -3.53 -15.67
N PHE A 158 -19.97 -3.73 -15.05
CA PHE A 158 -21.18 -4.10 -15.76
C PHE A 158 -22.03 -2.85 -16.06
N PRO A 159 -22.82 -2.87 -17.13
CA PRO A 159 -23.77 -1.79 -17.40
C PRO A 159 -24.67 -1.53 -16.19
N GLY A 160 -24.78 -0.28 -15.78
CA GLY A 160 -25.57 0.12 -14.62
C GLY A 160 -24.88 0.01 -13.27
N ASP A 161 -23.63 -0.41 -13.21
CA ASP A 161 -22.86 -0.42 -11.96
C ASP A 161 -22.74 0.98 -11.36
N THR A 162 -22.79 1.02 -10.04
CA THR A 162 -22.48 2.21 -9.25
C THR A 162 -21.00 2.23 -8.87
N VAL A 163 -20.51 3.40 -8.42
CA VAL A 163 -19.15 3.53 -7.86
C VAL A 163 -18.96 2.55 -6.70
N GLU A 164 -19.95 2.41 -5.83
CA GLU A 164 -19.91 1.54 -4.66
C GLU A 164 -19.76 0.07 -5.01
N GLU A 165 -20.43 -0.37 -6.08
CA GLU A 165 -20.36 -1.76 -6.55
C GLU A 165 -18.97 -2.10 -7.10
N ILE A 166 -18.37 -1.18 -7.86
CA ILE A 166 -17.01 -1.35 -8.39
C ILE A 166 -15.99 -1.31 -7.25
N GLU A 167 -16.16 -0.38 -6.32
CA GLU A 167 -15.29 -0.26 -5.15
C GLU A 167 -15.30 -1.56 -4.33
N LEU A 168 -16.47 -2.14 -4.09
CA LEU A 168 -16.60 -3.38 -3.33
C LEU A 168 -15.85 -4.53 -4.01
N ARG A 169 -16.05 -4.74 -5.32
CA ARG A 169 -15.33 -5.77 -6.07
C ARG A 169 -13.82 -5.56 -6.06
N THR A 170 -13.39 -4.31 -6.19
CA THR A 170 -11.97 -3.97 -6.20
C THR A 170 -11.34 -4.24 -4.85
N ARG A 171 -11.99 -3.86 -3.75
CA ARG A 171 -11.49 -4.09 -2.38
C ARG A 171 -11.33 -5.58 -2.07
N GLU A 172 -12.26 -6.41 -2.52
CA GLU A 172 -12.14 -7.86 -2.34
C GLU A 172 -10.86 -8.40 -2.97
N GLN A 173 -10.49 -7.89 -4.14
CA GLN A 173 -9.23 -8.25 -4.78
C GLN A 173 -8.02 -7.70 -4.04
N GLU A 174 -8.10 -6.50 -3.50
CA GLU A 174 -7.03 -5.90 -2.69
C GLU A 174 -6.68 -6.76 -1.49
N TYR A 175 -7.67 -7.31 -0.80
CA TYR A 175 -7.45 -8.18 0.36
C TYR A 175 -6.74 -9.49 0.00
N ASN A 176 -6.82 -9.90 -1.26
CA ASN A 176 -6.12 -11.08 -1.75
C ASN A 176 -4.69 -10.76 -2.21
N ILE A 177 -4.52 -9.73 -3.04
CA ILE A 177 -3.23 -9.48 -3.69
C ILE A 177 -2.23 -8.75 -2.81
N TYR A 178 -2.69 -7.85 -1.92
CA TYR A 178 -1.76 -7.10 -1.09
C TYR A 178 -1.01 -7.97 -0.09
N PRO A 179 -1.67 -8.84 0.68
CA PRO A 179 -0.96 -9.78 1.53
C PRO A 179 0.00 -10.69 0.75
N LEU A 180 -0.37 -11.11 -0.45
CA LEU A 180 0.48 -11.95 -1.29
C LEU A 180 1.79 -11.26 -1.69
N VAL A 181 1.71 -10.01 -2.14
CA VAL A 181 2.90 -9.22 -2.50
C VAL A 181 3.77 -8.96 -1.28
N ILE A 182 3.17 -8.63 -0.15
CA ILE A 182 3.90 -8.43 1.11
C ILE A 182 4.64 -9.72 1.51
N LYS A 183 3.98 -10.88 1.38
CA LYS A 183 4.61 -12.18 1.61
C LYS A 183 5.85 -12.37 0.72
N TRP A 184 5.76 -12.08 -0.57
CA TRP A 184 6.90 -12.19 -1.48
C TRP A 184 8.08 -11.30 -1.05
N PHE A 185 7.78 -10.08 -0.59
CA PHE A 185 8.82 -9.18 -0.09
C PHE A 185 9.48 -9.72 1.18
N ILE A 186 8.67 -10.16 2.14
CA ILE A 186 9.16 -10.68 3.43
C ILE A 186 10.00 -11.96 3.23
N GLU A 187 9.68 -12.76 2.24
CA GLU A 187 10.43 -13.96 1.88
C GLU A 187 11.68 -13.68 1.01
N ASP A 188 12.04 -12.43 0.78
CA ASP A 188 13.16 -11.99 -0.08
C ASP A 188 13.02 -12.41 -1.55
N ARG A 189 11.81 -12.70 -1.99
CA ARG A 189 11.50 -13.06 -3.38
C ARG A 189 11.27 -11.86 -4.27
N LEU A 190 10.70 -10.78 -3.71
CA LEU A 190 10.41 -9.54 -4.40
C LEU A 190 11.47 -8.50 -4.07
N LYS A 191 12.07 -7.90 -5.09
CA LYS A 191 13.11 -6.86 -4.93
C LYS A 191 12.94 -5.75 -5.96
N LEU A 192 13.31 -4.55 -5.57
CA LEU A 192 13.45 -3.42 -6.49
C LEU A 192 14.93 -3.22 -6.79
N ILE A 193 15.31 -3.25 -8.07
CA ILE A 193 16.68 -3.03 -8.54
C ILE A 193 16.61 -2.04 -9.70
N GLU A 194 17.26 -0.89 -9.56
CA GLU A 194 17.28 0.17 -10.59
C GLU A 194 15.86 0.56 -11.06
N ASN A 195 14.96 0.78 -10.09
CA ASN A 195 13.54 1.13 -10.31
C ASN A 195 12.72 0.07 -11.08
N GLN A 196 13.20 -1.17 -11.12
CA GLN A 196 12.48 -2.28 -11.73
C GLN A 196 12.20 -3.37 -10.71
N ALA A 197 11.01 -3.98 -10.79
CA ALA A 197 10.61 -5.05 -9.89
C ALA A 197 11.06 -6.42 -10.40
N TYR A 198 11.64 -7.20 -9.50
CA TYR A 198 12.08 -8.58 -9.76
C TYR A 198 11.38 -9.52 -8.78
N LEU A 199 10.89 -10.64 -9.31
CA LEU A 199 10.33 -11.72 -8.51
C LEU A 199 11.13 -13.00 -8.79
N ASP A 200 11.65 -13.61 -7.71
CA ASP A 200 12.49 -14.81 -7.80
C ASP A 200 13.67 -14.63 -8.78
N GLY A 201 14.26 -13.45 -8.79
CA GLY A 201 15.39 -13.10 -9.63
C GLY A 201 15.05 -12.77 -11.08
N LYS A 202 13.77 -12.75 -11.45
CA LYS A 202 13.31 -12.45 -12.80
C LYS A 202 12.66 -11.08 -12.87
N LEU A 203 13.04 -10.29 -13.88
CA LEU A 203 12.41 -9.01 -14.16
C LEU A 203 10.92 -9.20 -14.45
N LEU A 204 10.08 -8.48 -13.72
CA LEU A 204 8.64 -8.47 -14.00
C LEU A 204 8.32 -7.64 -15.25
N PRO A 205 7.28 -8.02 -16.02
CA PRO A 205 6.76 -7.18 -17.10
C PRO A 205 6.33 -5.80 -16.59
N PRO A 206 6.17 -4.79 -17.49
CA PRO A 206 5.75 -3.44 -17.08
C PRO A 206 4.44 -3.39 -16.26
N ASN A 207 3.52 -4.31 -16.50
CA ASN A 207 2.26 -4.42 -15.76
C ASN A 207 2.34 -5.36 -14.55
N GLY A 208 3.54 -5.82 -14.20
CA GLY A 208 3.77 -6.71 -13.07
C GLY A 208 3.55 -8.18 -13.38
N TYR A 209 3.49 -8.98 -12.32
CA TYR A 209 3.26 -10.41 -12.43
C TYR A 209 1.85 -10.67 -12.95
N ALA A 210 1.74 -11.43 -14.05
CA ALA A 210 0.45 -11.82 -14.60
C ALA A 210 -0.15 -12.92 -13.74
N TYR A 211 -1.18 -12.58 -12.99
CA TYR A 211 -2.01 -13.57 -12.30
C TYR A 211 -3.08 -14.04 -13.29
N GLU A 212 -2.97 -15.30 -13.74
CA GLU A 212 -4.00 -15.98 -14.55
C GLU A 212 -5.04 -16.64 -13.64
#